data_10c932fc99c14585465e7081fe858d6d
#
_entry.id   10c932fc99c14585465e7081fe858d6d
#
_cell.length_a   1.000
_cell.length_b   1.000
_cell.length_c   1.000
_cell.angle_alpha   90.00
_cell.angle_beta   90.00
_cell.angle_gamma   90.00
#
_symmetry.space_group_name_H-M   'P 1'
#
loop_
_entity.id
_entity.type
_entity.pdbx_description
1 polymer ?
#
loop_
_entity_poly.entity_id
_entity_poly.type
_entity_poly.pdbx_seq_one_letter_code
_entity_poly.pdbx_strand_id
1 'polypeptide(L)'
;MFEGMAYYHQGEREKARAVFAFDDLVVVHDLEAPEGYADMKAFNKALTDHIVDHPTMAVPDKDHPTYHNDQLNITRELVGPNAQGDAGPVAILEAMIAAKVDDYLSRKRAKLDHDFIKRWPEKSRLTAWGTLLKGRGNLVSHIHLDGYLGMVYYPELPAEMQAEEANSGEDQRGFLQLGDPPEDFPVDVEPDTYTIQPKEGRLIMFPGCFFHRTVPFESKDRRISIAFDVVAKNNS
;
A
#
# COMPACT_ATOMS: atom_id res chain seq x y z
N MET A 1 16.49 1.65 -0.47
CA MET A 1 15.92 2.85 -1.11
C MET A 1 16.92 4.00 -1.24
N PHE A 2 17.49 4.56 -0.17
CA PHE A 2 18.44 5.69 -0.25
C PHE A 2 19.64 5.40 -1.15
N GLU A 3 20.15 4.17 -1.14
CA GLU A 3 21.21 3.72 -2.06
C GLU A 3 20.77 3.82 -3.53
N GLY A 4 19.56 3.37 -3.87
CA GLY A 4 19.02 3.49 -5.22
C GLY A 4 18.85 4.94 -5.66
N MET A 5 18.38 5.82 -4.75
CA MET A 5 18.30 7.26 -5.02
C MET A 5 19.69 7.89 -5.23
N ALA A 6 20.69 7.46 -4.45
CA ALA A 6 22.07 7.91 -4.64
C ALA A 6 22.63 7.51 -6.02
N TYR A 7 22.30 6.30 -6.50
CA TYR A 7 22.67 5.86 -7.84
C TYR A 7 21.97 6.70 -8.93
N TYR A 8 20.69 7.05 -8.77
CA TYR A 8 20.04 7.99 -9.70
C TYR A 8 20.74 9.33 -9.74
N HIS A 9 21.07 9.92 -8.59
CA HIS A 9 21.80 11.18 -8.50
C HIS A 9 23.19 11.12 -9.17
N GLN A 10 23.86 9.96 -9.14
CA GLN A 10 25.14 9.71 -9.82
C GLN A 10 25.00 9.38 -11.31
N GLY A 11 23.78 9.29 -11.85
CA GLY A 11 23.51 8.88 -13.22
C GLY A 11 23.66 7.37 -13.47
N GLU A 12 23.81 6.56 -12.42
CA GLU A 12 24.01 5.12 -12.49
C GLU A 12 22.66 4.36 -12.50
N ARG A 13 21.81 4.63 -13.51
CA ARG A 13 20.42 4.13 -13.58
C ARG A 13 20.31 2.62 -13.47
N GLU A 14 21.23 1.84 -14.08
CA GLU A 14 21.20 0.37 -14.02
C GLU A 14 21.40 -0.15 -12.58
N LYS A 15 22.29 0.48 -11.80
CA LYS A 15 22.45 0.14 -10.39
C LYS A 15 21.21 0.53 -9.57
N ALA A 16 20.64 1.69 -9.84
CA ALA A 16 19.38 2.09 -9.21
C ALA A 16 18.26 1.09 -9.48
N ARG A 17 18.09 0.66 -10.73
CA ARG A 17 17.10 -0.36 -11.14
C ARG A 17 17.33 -1.69 -10.44
N ALA A 18 18.58 -2.10 -10.25
CA ALA A 18 18.90 -3.33 -9.52
C ALA A 18 18.52 -3.26 -8.03
N VAL A 19 18.64 -2.06 -7.42
CA VAL A 19 18.23 -1.84 -6.02
C VAL A 19 16.71 -1.79 -5.87
N PHE A 20 16.01 -1.12 -6.78
CA PHE A 20 14.54 -1.03 -6.73
C PHE A 20 13.88 -2.33 -7.20
N ALA A 21 14.42 -2.98 -8.24
CA ALA A 21 13.95 -4.26 -8.76
C ALA A 21 12.41 -4.38 -8.76
N PHE A 22 11.69 -3.35 -9.26
CA PHE A 22 10.23 -3.25 -9.18
C PHE A 22 9.54 -4.51 -9.71
N ASP A 23 9.96 -5.03 -10.88
CA ASP A 23 9.37 -6.21 -11.50
C ASP A 23 9.55 -7.48 -10.64
N ASP A 24 10.59 -7.51 -9.83
CA ASP A 24 10.89 -8.65 -8.96
C ASP A 24 10.27 -8.51 -7.57
N LEU A 25 10.23 -7.30 -7.01
CA LEU A 25 9.82 -7.07 -5.61
C LEU A 25 8.37 -6.67 -5.45
N VAL A 26 7.75 -6.06 -6.46
CA VAL A 26 6.33 -5.71 -6.43
C VAL A 26 5.48 -6.90 -6.88
N VAL A 27 4.43 -7.19 -6.14
CA VAL A 27 3.50 -8.29 -6.47
C VAL A 27 2.07 -7.80 -6.37
N VAL A 28 1.27 -8.18 -7.35
CA VAL A 28 -0.16 -7.83 -7.42
C VAL A 28 -0.99 -9.11 -7.39
N HIS A 29 -2.00 -9.14 -6.54
CA HIS A 29 -2.97 -10.23 -6.45
C HIS A 29 -4.38 -9.68 -6.55
N ASP A 30 -5.20 -10.21 -7.44
CA ASP A 30 -6.64 -10.06 -7.36
C ASP A 30 -7.15 -11.19 -6.47
N LEU A 31 -7.68 -10.86 -5.28
CA LEU A 31 -8.09 -11.86 -4.29
C LEU A 31 -9.46 -12.45 -4.64
N GLU A 32 -9.65 -13.70 -4.25
CA GLU A 32 -10.95 -14.36 -4.31
C GLU A 32 -11.75 -14.16 -3.03
N ALA A 33 -13.08 -14.24 -3.11
CA ALA A 33 -13.94 -14.09 -1.95
C ALA A 33 -13.63 -15.16 -0.89
N PRO A 34 -13.49 -14.75 0.38
CA PRO A 34 -13.27 -15.72 1.46
C PRO A 34 -14.56 -16.50 1.77
N GLU A 35 -14.39 -17.65 2.43
CA GLU A 35 -15.52 -18.43 2.94
C GLU A 35 -16.44 -17.58 3.82
N GLY A 36 -17.73 -17.80 3.70
CA GLY A 36 -18.78 -17.05 4.41
C GLY A 36 -19.31 -15.82 3.66
N TYR A 37 -18.73 -15.46 2.51
CA TYR A 37 -19.23 -14.39 1.64
C TYR A 37 -19.64 -14.94 0.28
N ALA A 38 -20.73 -14.42 -0.26
CA ALA A 38 -21.28 -14.88 -1.55
C ALA A 38 -20.32 -14.59 -2.72
N ASP A 39 -19.64 -13.45 -2.67
CA ASP A 39 -18.69 -12.98 -3.67
C ASP A 39 -17.77 -11.92 -3.08
N MET A 40 -16.79 -11.47 -3.86
CA MET A 40 -15.86 -10.42 -3.46
C MET A 40 -16.56 -9.07 -3.20
N LYS A 41 -17.63 -8.77 -3.90
CA LYS A 41 -18.42 -7.55 -3.70
C LYS A 41 -19.07 -7.52 -2.32
N ALA A 42 -19.61 -8.66 -1.86
CA ALA A 42 -20.18 -8.79 -0.52
C ALA A 42 -19.11 -8.63 0.58
N PHE A 43 -17.93 -9.21 0.39
CA PHE A 43 -16.81 -9.05 1.31
C PHE A 43 -16.28 -7.61 1.34
N ASN A 44 -16.08 -7.01 0.19
CA ASN A 44 -15.63 -5.62 0.06
C ASN A 44 -16.62 -4.66 0.70
N LYS A 45 -17.94 -4.91 0.53
CA LYS A 45 -18.96 -4.09 1.20
C LYS A 45 -18.84 -4.19 2.73
N ALA A 46 -18.66 -5.39 3.27
CA ALA A 46 -18.48 -5.56 4.72
C ALA A 46 -17.24 -4.86 5.24
N LEU A 47 -16.11 -4.92 4.51
CA LEU A 47 -14.89 -4.17 4.83
C LEU A 47 -15.11 -2.66 4.78
N THR A 48 -15.77 -2.18 3.72
CA THR A 48 -16.11 -0.76 3.55
C THR A 48 -16.95 -0.24 4.71
N ASP A 49 -18.06 -0.92 5.03
CA ASP A 49 -18.94 -0.53 6.13
C ASP A 49 -18.16 -0.51 7.45
N HIS A 50 -17.37 -1.53 7.71
CA HIS A 50 -16.56 -1.63 8.93
C HIS A 50 -15.52 -0.48 9.04
N ILE A 51 -14.84 -0.12 7.95
CA ILE A 51 -13.84 0.96 7.94
C ILE A 51 -14.52 2.33 8.12
N VAL A 52 -15.64 2.57 7.44
CA VAL A 52 -16.35 3.85 7.50
C VAL A 52 -16.92 4.11 8.89
N ASP A 53 -17.48 3.06 9.52
CA ASP A 53 -18.11 3.13 10.84
C ASP A 53 -17.12 2.92 12.00
N HIS A 54 -15.83 2.72 11.69
CA HIS A 54 -14.82 2.43 12.71
C HIS A 54 -14.67 3.59 13.69
N PRO A 55 -14.68 3.34 15.03
CA PRO A 55 -14.72 4.40 16.05
C PRO A 55 -13.49 5.32 16.03
N THR A 56 -12.39 4.90 15.42
CA THR A 56 -11.17 5.71 15.30
C THR A 56 -11.03 6.43 13.96
N MET A 57 -12.01 6.27 13.03
CA MET A 57 -11.97 6.95 11.74
C MET A 57 -12.08 8.46 11.93
N ALA A 58 -11.02 9.18 11.60
CA ALA A 58 -10.94 10.62 11.77
C ALA A 58 -9.97 11.28 10.77
N VAL A 59 -10.08 12.59 10.60
CA VAL A 59 -9.04 13.38 9.94
C VAL A 59 -7.77 13.30 10.79
N PRO A 60 -6.62 12.91 10.20
CA PRO A 60 -5.37 12.83 10.94
C PRO A 60 -4.87 14.22 11.37
N ASP A 61 -3.97 14.24 12.34
CA ASP A 61 -3.29 15.46 12.75
C ASP A 61 -2.48 16.03 11.57
N LYS A 62 -2.29 17.37 11.55
CA LYS A 62 -1.64 18.07 10.43
C LYS A 62 -0.17 17.72 10.24
N ASP A 63 0.47 17.20 11.26
CA ASP A 63 1.85 16.69 11.24
C ASP A 63 1.94 15.19 10.85
N HIS A 64 0.81 14.55 10.56
CA HIS A 64 0.81 13.18 10.06
C HIS A 64 1.50 13.10 8.69
N PRO A 65 2.42 12.14 8.46
CA PRO A 65 3.24 12.07 7.24
C PRO A 65 2.47 12.06 5.92
N THR A 66 1.24 11.58 5.92
CA THR A 66 0.39 11.51 4.72
C THR A 66 -0.66 12.61 4.67
N TYR A 67 -0.70 13.53 5.67
CA TYR A 67 -1.67 14.61 5.66
C TYR A 67 -1.35 15.60 4.54
N HIS A 68 -2.34 15.85 3.71
CA HIS A 68 -2.27 16.86 2.66
C HIS A 68 -3.43 17.86 2.77
N ASN A 69 -4.64 17.36 3.08
CA ASN A 69 -5.84 18.18 3.26
C ASN A 69 -6.91 17.39 4.03
N ASP A 70 -8.00 18.05 4.39
CA ASP A 70 -9.10 17.48 5.18
C ASP A 70 -9.97 16.46 4.38
N GLN A 71 -9.58 16.08 3.17
CA GLN A 71 -10.23 15.03 2.38
C GLN A 71 -9.76 13.63 2.77
N LEU A 72 -8.70 13.52 3.57
CA LEU A 72 -8.17 12.29 4.13
C LEU A 72 -8.80 12.02 5.49
N ASN A 73 -9.34 10.80 5.64
CA ASN A 73 -9.65 10.22 6.94
C ASN A 73 -8.88 8.91 7.09
N ILE A 74 -8.42 8.61 8.30
CA ILE A 74 -7.65 7.41 8.60
C ILE A 74 -8.10 6.80 9.92
N THR A 75 -8.07 5.46 10.03
CA THR A 75 -8.26 4.79 11.32
C THR A 75 -6.94 4.71 12.09
N ARG A 76 -7.00 4.44 13.37
CA ARG A 76 -5.86 3.90 14.12
C ARG A 76 -5.62 2.44 13.74
N GLU A 77 -4.64 1.79 14.39
CA GLU A 77 -4.28 0.39 14.13
C GLU A 77 -5.50 -0.54 14.27
N LEU A 78 -5.78 -1.31 13.20
CA LEU A 78 -6.91 -2.24 13.11
C LEU A 78 -6.54 -3.66 13.53
N VAL A 79 -5.28 -4.06 13.39
CA VAL A 79 -4.75 -5.38 13.73
C VAL A 79 -3.43 -5.25 14.47
N GLY A 80 -3.10 -6.21 15.32
CA GLY A 80 -1.89 -6.16 16.13
C GLY A 80 -2.17 -5.76 17.59
N PRO A 81 -1.12 -5.57 18.41
CA PRO A 81 -1.27 -5.37 19.85
C PRO A 81 -1.90 -4.04 20.26
N ASN A 82 -1.87 -3.05 19.37
CA ASN A 82 -2.46 -1.72 19.62
C ASN A 82 -3.79 -1.52 18.90
N ALA A 83 -4.35 -2.60 18.32
CA ALA A 83 -5.62 -2.54 17.62
C ALA A 83 -6.73 -2.01 18.53
N GLN A 84 -7.57 -1.16 17.97
CA GLN A 84 -8.70 -0.57 18.67
C GLN A 84 -10.00 -0.97 17.95
N GLY A 85 -11.04 -1.27 18.73
CA GLY A 85 -12.32 -1.73 18.20
C GLY A 85 -12.34 -3.23 17.91
N ASP A 86 -13.44 -3.66 17.27
CA ASP A 86 -13.60 -5.04 16.80
C ASP A 86 -12.89 -5.20 15.45
N ALA A 87 -12.14 -6.28 15.28
CA ALA A 87 -11.47 -6.57 14.02
C ALA A 87 -12.44 -6.88 12.87
N GLY A 88 -13.62 -7.44 13.17
CA GLY A 88 -14.65 -7.72 12.18
C GLY A 88 -14.13 -8.43 10.92
N PRO A 89 -14.56 -7.99 9.73
CA PRO A 89 -14.11 -8.58 8.46
C PRO A 89 -12.62 -8.34 8.19
N VAL A 90 -11.98 -7.40 8.88
CA VAL A 90 -10.53 -7.12 8.74
C VAL A 90 -9.70 -8.30 9.25
N ALA A 91 -10.17 -9.06 10.25
CA ALA A 91 -9.47 -10.27 10.72
C ALA A 91 -9.42 -11.35 9.62
N ILE A 92 -10.45 -11.46 8.80
CA ILE A 92 -10.47 -12.39 7.67
C ILE A 92 -9.47 -11.92 6.61
N LEU A 93 -9.48 -10.63 6.28
CA LEU A 93 -8.51 -10.05 5.34
C LEU A 93 -7.08 -10.20 5.85
N GLU A 94 -6.83 -9.99 7.14
CA GLU A 94 -5.52 -10.20 7.78
C GLU A 94 -5.02 -11.63 7.54
N ALA A 95 -5.87 -12.65 7.77
CA ALA A 95 -5.50 -14.05 7.55
C ALA A 95 -5.18 -14.34 6.08
N MET A 96 -5.97 -13.78 5.14
CA MET A 96 -5.71 -13.91 3.69
C MET A 96 -4.37 -13.28 3.32
N ILE A 97 -4.08 -12.08 3.84
CA ILE A 97 -2.84 -11.35 3.58
C ILE A 97 -1.65 -12.07 4.20
N ALA A 98 -1.76 -12.60 5.42
CA ALA A 98 -0.70 -13.38 6.05
C ALA A 98 -0.26 -14.56 5.16
N ALA A 99 -1.21 -15.30 4.58
CA ALA A 99 -0.92 -16.38 3.64
C ALA A 99 -0.20 -15.87 2.37
N LYS A 100 -0.55 -14.66 1.87
CA LYS A 100 0.15 -14.05 0.72
C LYS A 100 1.57 -13.59 1.07
N VAL A 101 1.79 -13.11 2.30
CA VAL A 101 3.13 -12.75 2.80
C VAL A 101 4.03 -13.99 2.88
N ASP A 102 3.53 -15.11 3.39
CA ASP A 102 4.28 -16.37 3.47
C ASP A 102 4.65 -16.90 2.07
N ASP A 103 3.70 -16.87 1.12
CA ASP A 103 3.94 -17.25 -0.27
C ASP A 103 4.95 -16.29 -0.95
N TYR A 104 4.79 -14.98 -0.76
CA TYR A 104 5.72 -13.97 -1.26
C TYR A 104 7.16 -14.28 -0.81
N LEU A 105 7.34 -14.43 0.49
CA LEU A 105 8.67 -14.66 1.07
C LEU A 105 9.29 -15.98 0.60
N SER A 106 8.50 -17.06 0.57
CA SER A 106 8.94 -18.37 0.08
C SER A 106 9.42 -18.31 -1.36
N ARG A 107 8.62 -17.71 -2.25
CA ARG A 107 8.98 -17.59 -3.68
C ARG A 107 10.18 -16.69 -3.92
N LYS A 108 10.26 -15.55 -3.20
CA LYS A 108 11.36 -14.60 -3.39
C LYS A 108 12.68 -15.16 -2.86
N ARG A 109 12.68 -15.86 -1.70
CA ARG A 109 13.88 -16.55 -1.18
C ARG A 109 14.41 -17.61 -2.12
N ALA A 110 13.53 -18.30 -2.85
CA ALA A 110 13.92 -19.34 -3.78
C ALA A 110 14.55 -18.82 -5.09
N LYS A 111 14.24 -17.56 -5.46
CA LYS A 111 14.53 -17.04 -6.81
C LYS A 111 15.40 -15.79 -6.84
N LEU A 112 15.45 -15.03 -5.76
CA LEU A 112 15.99 -13.68 -5.77
C LEU A 112 17.11 -13.51 -4.74
N ASP A 113 18.30 -13.18 -5.24
CA ASP A 113 19.45 -12.78 -4.43
C ASP A 113 19.46 -11.26 -4.22
N HIS A 114 18.51 -10.76 -3.42
CA HIS A 114 18.32 -9.34 -3.16
C HIS A 114 18.41 -9.03 -1.66
N ASP A 115 19.06 -7.93 -1.32
CA ASP A 115 19.31 -7.51 0.07
C ASP A 115 18.02 -7.34 0.88
N PHE A 116 16.96 -6.85 0.27
CA PHE A 116 15.63 -6.76 0.89
C PHE A 116 15.15 -8.12 1.41
N ILE A 117 15.33 -9.19 0.63
CA ILE A 117 14.91 -10.54 1.00
C ILE A 117 15.84 -11.14 2.07
N LYS A 118 17.16 -10.90 1.94
CA LYS A 118 18.16 -11.40 2.90
C LYS A 118 17.97 -10.83 4.30
N ARG A 119 17.54 -9.56 4.39
CA ARG A 119 17.34 -8.82 5.64
C ARG A 119 15.94 -8.95 6.22
N TRP A 120 15.11 -9.87 5.72
CA TRP A 120 13.76 -10.08 6.24
C TRP A 120 13.79 -10.41 7.74
N PRO A 121 12.95 -9.78 8.57
CA PRO A 121 12.96 -10.00 10.02
C PRO A 121 12.65 -11.45 10.38
N GLU A 122 13.38 -12.03 11.33
CA GLU A 122 13.16 -13.40 11.79
C GLU A 122 11.77 -13.61 12.40
N LYS A 123 11.30 -12.60 13.12
CA LYS A 123 9.96 -12.58 13.69
C LYS A 123 9.25 -11.31 13.25
N SER A 124 8.06 -11.48 12.71
CA SER A 124 7.26 -10.38 12.23
C SER A 124 5.78 -10.53 12.62
N ARG A 125 5.04 -9.46 12.49
CA ARG A 125 3.59 -9.39 12.62
C ARG A 125 3.02 -8.47 11.56
N LEU A 126 1.72 -8.53 11.35
CA LEU A 126 1.01 -7.53 10.59
C LEU A 126 0.54 -6.38 11.49
N THR A 127 0.46 -5.21 10.91
CA THR A 127 -0.32 -4.08 11.39
C THR A 127 -1.15 -3.54 10.22
N ALA A 128 -2.27 -2.87 10.49
CA ALA A 128 -3.13 -2.35 9.44
C ALA A 128 -3.87 -1.09 9.87
N TRP A 129 -4.23 -0.26 8.88
CA TRP A 129 -5.12 0.89 9.06
C TRP A 129 -5.95 1.12 7.80
N GLY A 130 -7.15 1.65 7.99
CA GLY A 130 -8.06 2.02 6.91
C GLY A 130 -7.86 3.49 6.52
N THR A 131 -7.92 3.77 5.23
CA THR A 131 -7.82 5.12 4.67
C THR A 131 -9.03 5.40 3.79
N LEU A 132 -9.66 6.54 4.01
CA LEU A 132 -10.77 7.06 3.21
C LEU A 132 -10.38 8.40 2.61
N LEU A 133 -10.36 8.47 1.28
CA LEU A 133 -10.15 9.68 0.50
C LEU A 133 -11.46 10.13 -0.14
N LYS A 134 -11.73 11.44 -0.07
CA LYS A 134 -12.90 12.10 -0.67
C LYS A 134 -12.47 13.18 -1.65
N GLY A 135 -13.31 13.47 -2.62
CA GLY A 135 -13.15 14.62 -3.51
C GLY A 135 -11.83 14.63 -4.27
N ARG A 136 -10.95 15.56 -3.92
CA ARG A 136 -9.59 15.74 -4.45
C ARG A 136 -8.52 15.19 -3.52
N GLY A 137 -8.85 14.14 -2.74
CA GLY A 137 -7.89 13.53 -1.81
C GLY A 137 -6.79 12.76 -2.54
N ASN A 138 -5.59 12.83 -2.00
CA ASN A 138 -4.49 11.95 -2.37
C ASN A 138 -3.60 11.71 -1.16
N LEU A 139 -2.82 10.64 -1.20
CA LEU A 139 -1.71 10.42 -0.28
C LEU A 139 -0.45 10.96 -0.94
N VAL A 140 0.22 11.89 -0.27
CA VAL A 140 1.52 12.42 -0.73
C VAL A 140 2.59 11.33 -0.67
N SER A 141 3.70 11.56 -1.37
CA SER A 141 4.80 10.60 -1.38
C SER A 141 5.40 10.43 0.02
N HIS A 142 5.45 9.18 0.47
CA HIS A 142 5.95 8.81 1.79
C HIS A 142 6.52 7.39 1.78
N ILE A 143 7.06 6.96 2.91
CA ILE A 143 7.55 5.59 3.18
C ILE A 143 6.99 5.11 4.51
N HIS A 144 6.99 3.80 4.71
CA HIS A 144 6.67 3.20 6.00
C HIS A 144 7.97 2.89 6.76
N LEU A 145 8.31 3.74 7.75
CA LEU A 145 9.58 3.65 8.47
C LEU A 145 9.77 2.32 9.23
N ASP A 146 8.69 1.79 9.81
CA ASP A 146 8.69 0.54 10.56
C ASP A 146 8.22 -0.66 9.72
N GLY A 147 7.65 -0.40 8.53
CA GLY A 147 7.12 -1.38 7.61
C GLY A 147 8.22 -2.01 6.76
N TYR A 148 8.42 -3.32 6.89
CA TYR A 148 9.34 -4.06 6.02
C TYR A 148 8.74 -4.31 4.64
N LEU A 149 7.54 -4.87 4.59
CA LEU A 149 6.72 -5.02 3.38
C LEU A 149 5.45 -4.20 3.56
N GLY A 150 5.24 -3.23 2.70
CA GLY A 150 4.01 -2.48 2.60
C GLY A 150 3.01 -3.18 1.70
N MET A 151 1.74 -3.11 2.04
CA MET A 151 0.66 -3.69 1.24
C MET A 151 -0.55 -2.78 1.26
N VAL A 152 -1.29 -2.77 0.17
CA VAL A 152 -2.55 -2.02 0.08
C VAL A 152 -3.63 -2.87 -0.59
N TYR A 153 -4.78 -2.93 0.06
CA TYR A 153 -5.99 -3.59 -0.45
C TYR A 153 -7.08 -2.55 -0.69
N TYR A 154 -7.90 -2.74 -1.73
CA TYR A 154 -8.93 -1.79 -2.14
C TYR A 154 -10.33 -2.42 -2.04
N PRO A 155 -11.12 -2.12 -0.99
CA PRO A 155 -12.50 -2.60 -0.90
C PRO A 155 -13.49 -1.71 -1.67
N GLU A 156 -13.20 -0.43 -1.89
CA GLU A 156 -14.08 0.49 -2.63
C GLU A 156 -13.30 1.53 -3.41
N LEU A 157 -13.63 1.68 -4.68
CA LEU A 157 -12.99 2.62 -5.58
C LEU A 157 -14.03 3.35 -6.45
N PRO A 158 -13.78 4.62 -6.83
CA PRO A 158 -14.51 5.28 -7.88
C PRO A 158 -14.51 4.46 -9.18
N ALA A 159 -15.66 4.42 -9.86
CA ALA A 159 -15.82 3.61 -11.07
C ALA A 159 -14.81 3.98 -12.18
N GLU A 160 -14.49 5.27 -12.31
CA GLU A 160 -13.53 5.78 -13.30
C GLU A 160 -12.10 5.26 -13.08
N MET A 161 -11.72 4.85 -11.86
CA MET A 161 -10.40 4.27 -11.60
C MET A 161 -10.31 2.79 -11.99
N GLN A 162 -11.46 2.12 -12.16
CA GLN A 162 -11.54 0.70 -12.45
C GLN A 162 -11.75 0.40 -13.94
N ALA A 163 -12.01 1.43 -14.77
CA ALA A 163 -12.24 1.29 -16.19
C ALA A 163 -11.00 0.70 -16.88
N GLU A 164 -11.20 -0.22 -17.82
CA GLU A 164 -10.10 -0.82 -18.60
C GLU A 164 -9.35 0.23 -19.44
N GLU A 165 -10.06 1.26 -19.88
CA GLU A 165 -9.50 2.39 -20.64
C GLU A 165 -8.51 3.21 -19.82
N ALA A 166 -8.65 3.29 -18.49
CA ALA A 166 -7.69 3.92 -17.61
C ALA A 166 -6.30 3.23 -17.66
N ASN A 167 -6.26 1.96 -18.02
CA ASN A 167 -5.02 1.18 -18.11
C ASN A 167 -4.29 1.33 -19.47
N SER A 168 -4.96 1.87 -20.48
CA SER A 168 -4.43 1.99 -21.86
C SER A 168 -3.89 3.38 -22.19
N GLY A 169 -3.97 4.35 -21.27
CA GLY A 169 -3.73 5.75 -21.56
C GLY A 169 -2.85 6.49 -20.56
N GLU A 170 -2.71 7.77 -20.81
CA GLU A 170 -1.96 8.74 -19.99
C GLU A 170 -2.67 9.03 -18.64
N ASP A 171 -3.93 8.62 -18.47
CA ASP A 171 -4.73 8.91 -17.28
C ASP A 171 -4.51 7.86 -16.16
N GLN A 172 -3.56 8.16 -15.30
CA GLN A 172 -3.22 7.33 -14.14
C GLN A 172 -3.77 7.87 -12.81
N ARG A 173 -4.78 8.75 -12.85
CA ARG A 173 -5.37 9.36 -11.65
C ARG A 173 -5.89 8.30 -10.67
N GLY A 174 -5.54 8.45 -9.40
CA GLY A 174 -5.89 7.52 -8.34
C GLY A 174 -5.04 6.25 -8.28
N PHE A 175 -4.10 6.04 -9.20
CA PHE A 175 -3.20 4.89 -9.20
C PHE A 175 -2.19 4.96 -8.07
N LEU A 176 -1.70 3.81 -7.64
CA LEU A 176 -0.54 3.71 -6.77
C LEU A 176 0.73 3.90 -7.61
N GLN A 177 1.54 4.88 -7.25
CA GLN A 177 2.84 5.11 -7.88
C GLN A 177 3.96 4.88 -6.87
N LEU A 178 4.95 4.08 -7.26
CA LEU A 178 6.13 3.75 -6.48
C LEU A 178 7.36 4.43 -7.11
N GLY A 179 8.36 4.76 -6.27
CA GLY A 179 9.67 5.27 -6.72
C GLY A 179 9.77 6.79 -6.81
N ASP A 180 8.66 7.51 -6.74
CA ASP A 180 8.63 8.97 -6.82
C ASP A 180 8.83 9.59 -5.42
N PRO A 181 9.97 10.25 -5.13
CA PRO A 181 10.24 10.85 -3.82
C PRO A 181 9.38 12.11 -3.58
N PRO A 182 9.28 12.58 -2.32
CA PRO A 182 8.70 13.89 -2.03
C PRO A 182 9.43 15.02 -2.76
N GLU A 183 8.73 16.13 -3.05
CA GLU A 183 9.26 17.28 -3.81
C GLU A 183 10.49 17.92 -3.15
N ASP A 184 10.60 17.85 -1.82
CA ASP A 184 11.72 18.38 -1.04
C ASP A 184 12.88 17.39 -0.89
N PHE A 185 12.78 16.19 -1.47
CA PHE A 185 13.84 15.20 -1.42
C PHE A 185 15.00 15.62 -2.36
N PRO A 186 16.24 15.68 -1.88
CA PRO A 186 17.36 16.27 -2.62
C PRO A 186 17.90 15.35 -3.73
N VAL A 187 17.13 15.15 -4.78
CA VAL A 187 17.52 14.40 -5.99
C VAL A 187 17.26 15.27 -7.21
N ASP A 188 18.32 15.60 -7.95
CA ASP A 188 18.25 16.46 -9.13
C ASP A 188 17.93 15.70 -10.44
N VAL A 189 17.55 14.43 -10.33
CA VAL A 189 17.25 13.58 -11.47
C VAL A 189 15.88 12.92 -11.26
N GLU A 190 15.14 12.78 -12.35
CA GLU A 190 13.87 12.07 -12.35
C GLU A 190 14.12 10.54 -12.22
N PRO A 191 13.70 9.90 -11.11
CA PRO A 191 13.86 8.47 -10.94
C PRO A 191 12.87 7.69 -11.81
N ASP A 192 13.15 6.41 -12.04
CA ASP A 192 12.16 5.52 -12.64
C ASP A 192 11.02 5.28 -11.65
N THR A 193 9.79 5.31 -12.14
CA THR A 193 8.58 5.07 -11.34
C THR A 193 7.87 3.81 -11.81
N TYR A 194 7.12 3.20 -10.90
CA TYR A 194 6.29 2.03 -11.19
C TYR A 194 4.85 2.30 -10.76
N THR A 195 3.94 2.38 -11.72
CA THR A 195 2.55 2.78 -11.48
C THR A 195 1.61 1.59 -11.65
N ILE A 196 0.69 1.40 -10.70
CA ILE A 196 -0.19 0.24 -10.63
C ILE A 196 -1.63 0.71 -10.51
N GLN A 197 -2.48 0.24 -11.42
CA GLN A 197 -3.92 0.50 -11.35
C GLN A 197 -4.53 -0.20 -10.13
N PRO A 198 -5.25 0.53 -9.26
CA PRO A 198 -6.06 -0.09 -8.21
C PRO A 198 -7.29 -0.77 -8.84
N LYS A 199 -7.74 -1.87 -8.22
CA LYS A 199 -9.03 -2.52 -8.52
C LYS A 199 -9.65 -3.00 -7.21
N GLU A 200 -10.96 -3.00 -7.13
CA GLU A 200 -11.64 -3.61 -5.97
C GLU A 200 -11.28 -5.10 -5.86
N GLY A 201 -10.91 -5.53 -4.65
CA GLY A 201 -10.40 -6.88 -4.41
C GLY A 201 -8.91 -7.08 -4.70
N ARG A 202 -8.20 -6.05 -5.16
CA ARG A 202 -6.77 -6.10 -5.46
C ARG A 202 -5.92 -5.83 -4.24
N LEU A 203 -4.92 -6.69 -4.01
CA LEU A 203 -3.82 -6.52 -3.06
C LEU A 203 -2.53 -6.22 -3.84
N ILE A 204 -1.87 -5.12 -3.51
CA ILE A 204 -0.55 -4.76 -4.03
C ILE A 204 0.44 -4.84 -2.88
N MET A 205 1.58 -5.52 -3.10
CA MET A 205 2.64 -5.76 -2.13
C MET A 205 3.95 -5.17 -2.65
N PHE A 206 4.67 -4.41 -1.83
CA PHE A 206 5.92 -3.74 -2.21
C PHE A 206 6.81 -3.50 -0.97
N PRO A 207 8.14 -3.38 -1.10
CA PRO A 207 9.01 -3.00 0.02
C PRO A 207 8.54 -1.70 0.69
N GLY A 208 8.29 -1.73 2.00
CA GLY A 208 7.75 -0.58 2.76
C GLY A 208 8.67 0.66 2.72
N CYS A 209 9.95 0.46 2.41
CA CYS A 209 10.90 1.54 2.22
C CYS A 209 10.79 2.26 0.86
N PHE A 210 9.99 1.77 -0.10
CA PHE A 210 9.80 2.48 -1.36
C PHE A 210 8.96 3.73 -1.15
N PHE A 211 9.39 4.86 -1.71
CA PHE A 211 8.52 6.01 -1.84
C PHE A 211 7.28 5.62 -2.61
N HIS A 212 6.12 5.98 -2.08
CA HIS A 212 4.87 5.69 -2.74
C HIS A 212 3.81 6.76 -2.45
N ARG A 213 2.94 6.96 -3.43
CA ARG A 213 1.85 7.94 -3.36
C ARG A 213 0.61 7.46 -4.10
N THR A 214 -0.50 8.12 -3.85
CA THR A 214 -1.65 8.06 -4.75
C THR A 214 -1.50 9.17 -5.78
N VAL A 215 -1.49 8.85 -7.07
CA VAL A 215 -1.56 9.87 -8.14
C VAL A 215 -2.80 10.73 -7.91
N PRO A 216 -2.68 12.07 -7.86
CA PRO A 216 -3.81 12.94 -7.58
C PRO A 216 -5.02 12.67 -8.48
N PHE A 217 -6.20 12.69 -7.89
CA PHE A 217 -7.45 12.46 -8.60
C PHE A 217 -8.56 13.39 -8.10
N GLU A 218 -9.61 13.48 -8.88
CA GLU A 218 -10.84 14.16 -8.50
C GLU A 218 -12.02 13.24 -8.81
N SER A 219 -12.86 12.97 -7.82
CA SER A 219 -14.05 12.14 -7.95
C SER A 219 -15.15 12.63 -7.02
N LYS A 220 -16.41 12.35 -7.38
CA LYS A 220 -17.56 12.53 -6.47
C LYS A 220 -17.69 11.36 -5.50
N ASP A 221 -17.13 10.21 -5.87
CA ASP A 221 -17.14 9.00 -5.08
C ASP A 221 -15.91 8.94 -4.16
N ARG A 222 -16.01 8.16 -3.12
CA ARG A 222 -14.93 7.95 -2.17
C ARG A 222 -14.01 6.81 -2.63
N ARG A 223 -12.75 6.87 -2.23
CA ARG A 223 -11.78 5.80 -2.39
C ARG A 223 -11.40 5.29 -1.01
N ILE A 224 -11.59 4.00 -0.78
CA ILE A 224 -11.20 3.33 0.47
C ILE A 224 -10.08 2.35 0.17
N SER A 225 -9.07 2.37 1.01
CA SER A 225 -7.99 1.38 1.01
C SER A 225 -7.70 0.93 2.45
N ILE A 226 -7.22 -0.29 2.58
CA ILE A 226 -6.72 -0.84 3.84
C ILE A 226 -5.25 -1.14 3.62
N ALA A 227 -4.40 -0.39 4.32
CA ALA A 227 -2.96 -0.61 4.29
C ALA A 227 -2.56 -1.62 5.35
N PHE A 228 -1.58 -2.45 5.02
CA PHE A 228 -0.95 -3.40 5.92
C PHE A 228 0.56 -3.26 5.85
N ASP A 229 1.22 -3.47 6.97
CA ASP A 229 2.67 -3.61 7.02
C ASP A 229 3.08 -4.91 7.70
N VAL A 230 4.14 -5.51 7.16
CA VAL A 230 4.94 -6.47 7.91
C VAL A 230 5.93 -5.68 8.76
N VAL A 231 5.79 -5.75 10.08
CA VAL A 231 6.70 -5.09 11.03
C VAL A 231 7.46 -6.13 11.84
N ALA A 232 8.71 -5.83 12.19
CA ALA A 232 9.48 -6.70 13.07
C ALA A 232 8.83 -6.79 14.45
N LYS A 233 8.82 -7.99 15.05
CA LYS A 233 8.48 -8.15 16.47
C LYS A 233 9.71 -7.82 17.29
N ASN A 234 9.64 -6.80 18.13
CA ASN A 234 10.66 -6.57 19.13
C ASN A 234 10.69 -7.76 20.07
N ASN A 235 11.88 -8.31 20.34
CA ASN A 235 12.05 -9.27 21.41
C ASN A 235 11.85 -8.51 22.73
N SER A 236 10.64 -8.61 23.28
CA SER A 236 10.36 -8.19 24.66
C SER A 236 10.83 -9.25 25.64
#